data_d6c9115a91e717bc70eb7829ec38dbcf
#
_entry.id   d6c9115a91e717bc70eb7829ec38dbcf
#
_cell.length_a   1.000
_cell.length_b   1.000
_cell.length_c   1.000
_cell.angle_alpha   90.00
_cell.angle_beta   90.00
_cell.angle_gamma   90.00
#
_symmetry.space_group_name_H-M   'P 1'
#
loop_
_entity.id
_entity.type
_entity.pdbx_description
1 polymer ?
#
loop_
_entity_poly.entity_id
_entity_poly.type
_entity_poly.pdbx_seq_one_letter_code
_entity_poly.pdbx_strand_id
1 'polypeptide(L)'
;MPRRKSRSKKIFTVFLAALCLVCFILLRASDYHPSAQVAQLILINAERYKLQPELLQAVIEVESKYDEKAVSHVGAVGAMQLVPTTARWIAQESGNPYGDLKDPAINIPLGAWYLRYLINKYHGNLELALAAYNAGRGNVDTWIREKNWPDDFNDIDAIPFPETQGFVTQVIRIKEELKKKHEIQKLKAQQASVAQVGHTDKNTKVG
;
A
#
# COMPACT_ATOMS: atom_id res chain seq x y z
N MET A 1 28.31 -53.31 -13.93
CA MET A 1 27.22 -52.34 -14.10
C MET A 1 26.29 -52.40 -12.91
N PRO A 2 26.13 -51.37 -12.12
CA PRO A 2 24.97 -50.54 -12.08
C PRO A 2 25.25 -49.17 -11.40
N ARG A 3 24.97 -48.05 -12.01
CA ARG A 3 25.01 -46.72 -11.31
C ARG A 3 24.11 -45.64 -11.96
N ARG A 4 22.96 -46.03 -12.54
CA ARG A 4 22.08 -45.08 -13.22
C ARG A 4 20.88 -44.57 -12.37
N LYS A 5 20.54 -45.20 -11.23
CA LYS A 5 19.38 -44.87 -10.38
C LYS A 5 19.57 -43.69 -9.41
N SER A 6 20.80 -43.24 -9.14
CA SER A 6 21.08 -42.15 -8.18
C SER A 6 20.86 -40.75 -8.75
N ARG A 7 21.13 -40.55 -10.06
CA ARG A 7 21.00 -39.24 -10.72
C ARG A 7 19.54 -38.82 -10.88
N SER A 8 18.66 -39.75 -11.21
CA SER A 8 17.22 -39.51 -11.38
C SER A 8 16.54 -39.09 -10.06
N LYS A 9 16.90 -39.70 -8.94
CA LYS A 9 16.36 -39.34 -7.61
C LYS A 9 16.79 -37.94 -7.19
N LYS A 10 18.03 -37.53 -7.43
CA LYS A 10 18.52 -36.19 -7.12
C LYS A 10 17.82 -35.11 -7.95
N ILE A 11 17.60 -35.35 -9.25
CA ILE A 11 16.87 -34.43 -10.14
C ILE A 11 15.41 -34.28 -9.69
N PHE A 12 14.76 -35.39 -9.32
CA PHE A 12 13.37 -35.37 -8.82
C PHE A 12 13.26 -34.60 -7.49
N THR A 13 14.23 -34.76 -6.57
CA THR A 13 14.23 -34.02 -5.29
C THR A 13 14.44 -32.51 -5.49
N VAL A 14 15.33 -32.12 -6.42
CA VAL A 14 15.54 -30.72 -6.76
C VAL A 14 14.28 -30.10 -7.42
N PHE A 15 13.61 -30.85 -8.30
CA PHE A 15 12.37 -30.41 -8.95
C PHE A 15 11.22 -30.25 -7.94
N LEU A 16 11.10 -31.19 -7.01
CA LEU A 16 10.08 -31.12 -5.94
C LEU A 16 10.36 -29.96 -4.99
N ALA A 17 11.64 -29.72 -4.64
CA ALA A 17 12.01 -28.57 -3.80
C ALA A 17 11.76 -27.23 -4.50
N ALA A 18 12.05 -27.14 -5.81
CA ALA A 18 11.75 -25.96 -6.61
C ALA A 18 10.23 -25.74 -6.75
N LEU A 19 9.45 -26.79 -6.94
CA LEU A 19 7.98 -26.72 -7.00
C LEU A 19 7.40 -26.31 -5.64
N CYS A 20 7.91 -26.85 -4.53
CA CYS A 20 7.53 -26.44 -3.18
C CYS A 20 7.90 -24.97 -2.90
N LEU A 21 9.06 -24.51 -3.38
CA LEU A 21 9.47 -23.11 -3.25
C LEU A 21 8.56 -22.19 -4.08
N VAL A 22 8.22 -22.57 -5.29
CA VAL A 22 7.27 -21.83 -6.14
C VAL A 22 5.86 -21.84 -5.53
N CYS A 23 5.37 -22.99 -5.05
CA CYS A 23 4.11 -23.06 -4.29
C CYS A 23 4.17 -22.21 -3.02
N PHE A 24 5.28 -22.21 -2.29
CA PHE A 24 5.47 -21.40 -1.09
C PHE A 24 5.51 -19.90 -1.41
N ILE A 25 6.13 -19.52 -2.54
CA ILE A 25 6.12 -18.13 -3.03
C ILE A 25 4.71 -17.72 -3.49
N LEU A 26 3.99 -18.61 -4.20
CA LEU A 26 2.61 -18.38 -4.63
C LEU A 26 1.62 -18.35 -3.45
N LEU A 27 1.84 -19.17 -2.41
CA LEU A 27 1.04 -19.16 -1.18
C LEU A 27 1.37 -17.98 -0.26
N ARG A 28 2.58 -17.36 -0.39
CA ARG A 28 2.93 -16.12 0.30
C ARG A 28 2.48 -14.86 -0.44
N ALA A 29 2.10 -14.97 -1.70
CA ALA A 29 1.26 -13.98 -2.36
C ALA A 29 -0.18 -14.14 -1.85
N SER A 30 -0.37 -14.11 -0.52
CA SER A 30 -1.71 -13.93 0.03
C SER A 30 -2.11 -12.52 -0.38
N ASP A 31 -3.01 -12.44 -1.37
CA ASP A 31 -3.66 -11.21 -1.76
C ASP A 31 -4.40 -10.68 -0.53
N TYR A 32 -3.74 -9.82 0.23
CA TYR A 32 -4.42 -9.09 1.28
C TYR A 32 -5.44 -8.18 0.62
N HIS A 33 -6.70 -8.37 0.94
CA HIS A 33 -7.78 -7.56 0.40
C HIS A 33 -8.44 -6.78 1.54
N PRO A 34 -8.74 -5.50 1.32
CA PRO A 34 -9.53 -4.73 2.28
C PRO A 34 -10.93 -5.32 2.42
N SER A 35 -11.52 -5.24 3.61
CA SER A 35 -12.95 -5.42 3.79
C SER A 35 -13.74 -4.42 2.92
N ALA A 36 -15.00 -4.71 2.60
CA ALA A 36 -15.81 -3.78 1.82
C ALA A 36 -15.90 -2.40 2.47
N GLN A 37 -15.98 -2.35 3.79
CA GLN A 37 -15.96 -1.11 4.57
C GLN A 37 -14.64 -0.35 4.40
N VAL A 38 -13.50 -1.01 4.57
CA VAL A 38 -12.18 -0.39 4.41
C VAL A 38 -11.98 0.10 2.97
N ALA A 39 -12.38 -0.70 1.95
CA ALA A 39 -12.29 -0.28 0.56
C ALA A 39 -13.10 1.00 0.28
N GLN A 40 -14.31 1.09 0.81
CA GLN A 40 -15.13 2.29 0.68
C GLN A 40 -14.50 3.50 1.39
N LEU A 41 -13.97 3.31 2.60
CA LEU A 41 -13.29 4.37 3.36
C LEU A 41 -12.04 4.86 2.64
N ILE A 42 -11.28 3.97 1.98
CA ILE A 42 -10.12 4.35 1.14
C ILE A 42 -10.57 5.31 0.03
N LEU A 43 -11.61 4.96 -0.73
CA LEU A 43 -12.08 5.80 -1.84
C LEU A 43 -12.58 7.17 -1.35
N ILE A 44 -13.43 7.19 -0.33
CA ILE A 44 -13.98 8.43 0.24
C ILE A 44 -12.87 9.36 0.76
N ASN A 45 -11.89 8.81 1.49
CA ASN A 45 -10.83 9.62 2.09
C ASN A 45 -9.73 9.99 1.07
N ALA A 46 -9.48 9.18 0.06
CA ALA A 46 -8.62 9.54 -1.06
C ALA A 46 -9.19 10.76 -1.81
N GLU A 47 -10.48 10.76 -2.12
CA GLU A 47 -11.16 11.91 -2.74
C GLU A 47 -11.11 13.14 -1.82
N ARG A 48 -11.52 12.99 -0.55
CA ARG A 48 -11.58 14.07 0.45
C ARG A 48 -10.26 14.79 0.62
N TYR A 49 -9.15 14.04 0.68
CA TYR A 49 -7.81 14.58 0.91
C TYR A 49 -6.96 14.67 -0.36
N LYS A 50 -7.56 14.49 -1.55
CA LYS A 50 -6.88 14.56 -2.86
C LYS A 50 -5.65 13.66 -2.93
N LEU A 51 -5.75 12.45 -2.38
CA LEU A 51 -4.77 11.38 -2.48
C LEU A 51 -5.11 10.46 -3.65
N GLN A 52 -4.11 9.77 -4.18
CA GLN A 52 -4.37 8.63 -5.04
C GLN A 52 -4.91 7.48 -4.19
N PRO A 53 -6.03 6.83 -4.57
CA PRO A 53 -6.56 5.68 -3.81
C PRO A 53 -5.53 4.57 -3.61
N GLU A 54 -4.70 4.33 -4.65
CA GLU A 54 -3.63 3.34 -4.62
C GLU A 54 -2.55 3.67 -3.57
N LEU A 55 -2.25 4.94 -3.36
CA LEU A 55 -1.31 5.36 -2.32
C LEU A 55 -1.87 5.09 -0.92
N LEU A 56 -3.12 5.48 -0.67
CA LEU A 56 -3.75 5.26 0.63
C LEU A 56 -3.90 3.76 0.91
N GLN A 57 -4.27 2.99 -0.11
CA GLN A 57 -4.37 1.54 -0.05
C GLN A 57 -3.01 0.91 0.27
N ALA A 58 -1.93 1.33 -0.42
CA ALA A 58 -0.58 0.80 -0.20
C ALA A 58 -0.08 1.09 1.22
N VAL A 59 -0.33 2.28 1.77
CA VAL A 59 0.03 2.60 3.17
C VAL A 59 -0.69 1.66 4.13
N ILE A 60 -2.00 1.47 3.99
CA ILE A 60 -2.77 0.56 4.86
C ILE A 60 -2.28 -0.89 4.75
N GLU A 61 -1.95 -1.34 3.53
CA GLU A 61 -1.43 -2.69 3.32
C GLU A 61 -0.09 -2.91 4.00
N VAL A 62 0.84 -1.95 3.90
CA VAL A 62 2.15 -2.05 4.53
C VAL A 62 2.06 -1.95 6.05
N GLU A 63 1.21 -1.06 6.58
CA GLU A 63 1.07 -0.81 8.03
C GLU A 63 0.41 -1.98 8.77
N SER A 64 -0.66 -2.53 8.23
CA SER A 64 -1.47 -3.49 8.97
C SER A 64 -1.91 -4.72 8.16
N LYS A 65 -1.65 -4.78 6.85
CA LYS A 65 -2.27 -5.77 5.95
C LYS A 65 -3.80 -5.77 6.02
N TYR A 66 -4.37 -4.59 6.19
CA TYR A 66 -5.80 -4.32 6.41
C TYR A 66 -6.36 -4.85 7.73
N ASP A 67 -5.52 -5.21 8.71
CA ASP A 67 -5.99 -5.56 10.06
C ASP A 67 -6.38 -4.28 10.82
N GLU A 68 -7.69 -4.06 10.92
CA GLU A 68 -8.29 -2.91 11.60
C GLU A 68 -7.96 -2.89 13.11
N LYS A 69 -7.63 -4.07 13.68
CA LYS A 69 -7.36 -4.25 15.13
C LYS A 69 -5.88 -4.37 15.44
N ALA A 70 -5.01 -4.22 14.45
CA ALA A 70 -3.58 -4.33 14.64
C ALA A 70 -3.07 -3.37 15.73
N VAL A 71 -2.15 -3.88 16.57
CA VAL A 71 -1.45 -3.08 17.59
C VAL A 71 0.02 -3.44 17.53
N SER A 72 0.87 -2.46 17.26
CA SER A 72 2.31 -2.66 17.22
C SER A 72 2.95 -2.68 18.63
N HIS A 73 4.19 -3.12 18.72
CA HIS A 73 4.99 -3.10 19.96
C HIS A 73 5.24 -1.69 20.51
N VAL A 74 5.18 -0.67 19.66
CA VAL A 74 5.30 0.76 20.05
C VAL A 74 3.94 1.41 20.34
N GLY A 75 2.85 0.63 20.31
CA GLY A 75 1.50 1.10 20.61
C GLY A 75 0.82 1.85 19.47
N ALA A 76 1.27 1.71 18.24
CA ALA A 76 0.52 2.16 17.06
C ALA A 76 -0.68 1.26 16.82
N VAL A 77 -1.84 1.81 16.42
CA VAL A 77 -3.14 1.14 16.42
C VAL A 77 -3.85 1.29 15.09
N GLY A 78 -4.52 0.20 14.67
CA GLY A 78 -5.51 0.17 13.60
C GLY A 78 -4.93 0.08 12.19
N ALA A 79 -5.81 0.24 11.19
CA ALA A 79 -5.49 0.03 9.78
C ALA A 79 -4.30 0.86 9.28
N MET A 80 -4.15 2.09 9.77
CA MET A 80 -3.07 3.02 9.40
C MET A 80 -2.02 3.21 10.51
N GLN A 81 -1.99 2.32 11.52
CA GLN A 81 -1.00 2.28 12.60
C GLN A 81 -0.71 3.65 13.22
N LEU A 82 -1.74 4.32 13.70
CA LEU A 82 -1.60 5.62 14.34
C LEU A 82 -1.24 5.47 15.82
N VAL A 83 -0.17 6.14 16.25
CA VAL A 83 0.15 6.27 17.68
C VAL A 83 -0.90 7.18 18.34
N PRO A 84 -1.48 6.81 19.50
CA PRO A 84 -2.59 7.56 20.10
C PRO A 84 -2.33 9.04 20.34
N THR A 85 -1.11 9.41 20.70
CA THR A 85 -0.73 10.83 20.89
C THR A 85 -0.75 11.60 19.59
N THR A 86 -0.22 10.98 18.51
CA THR A 86 -0.24 11.55 17.15
C THR A 86 -1.67 11.64 16.64
N ALA A 87 -2.48 10.59 16.81
CA ALA A 87 -3.88 10.58 16.37
C ALA A 87 -4.71 11.70 17.05
N ARG A 88 -4.47 11.95 18.33
CA ARG A 88 -5.14 13.04 19.06
C ARG A 88 -4.75 14.41 18.52
N TRP A 89 -3.47 14.62 18.26
CA TRP A 89 -2.98 15.84 17.61
C TRP A 89 -3.60 16.02 16.21
N ILE A 90 -3.61 14.94 15.39
CA ILE A 90 -4.25 14.96 14.06
C ILE A 90 -5.72 15.37 14.15
N ALA A 91 -6.46 14.79 15.09
CA ALA A 91 -7.90 15.11 15.27
C ALA A 91 -8.11 16.59 15.59
N GLN A 92 -7.27 17.17 16.44
CA GLN A 92 -7.31 18.60 16.77
C GLN A 92 -7.02 19.50 15.56
N GLU A 93 -5.99 19.16 14.79
CA GLU A 93 -5.58 19.95 13.61
C GLU A 93 -6.53 19.80 12.42
N SER A 94 -7.10 18.61 12.24
CA SER A 94 -7.92 18.28 11.07
C SER A 94 -9.42 18.56 11.26
N GLY A 95 -9.87 18.65 12.52
CA GLY A 95 -11.30 18.65 12.86
C GLY A 95 -11.99 17.28 12.68
N ASN A 96 -11.23 16.22 12.39
CA ASN A 96 -11.80 14.86 12.36
C ASN A 96 -12.11 14.37 13.78
N PRO A 97 -13.12 13.50 13.95
CA PRO A 97 -13.40 12.93 15.27
C PRO A 97 -12.24 12.08 15.78
N TYR A 98 -11.98 12.15 17.09
CA TYR A 98 -11.11 11.24 17.80
C TYR A 98 -11.94 10.17 18.52
N GLY A 99 -11.53 8.90 18.45
CA GLY A 99 -12.26 7.79 19.05
C GLY A 99 -11.41 6.52 19.11
N ASP A 100 -12.07 5.36 19.05
CA ASP A 100 -11.37 4.07 19.01
C ASP A 100 -10.58 3.94 17.71
N LEU A 101 -9.26 3.88 17.83
CA LEU A 101 -8.36 3.74 16.67
C LEU A 101 -8.43 2.35 16.01
N LYS A 102 -9.14 1.39 16.59
CA LYS A 102 -9.46 0.11 15.95
C LYS A 102 -10.70 0.19 15.08
N ASP A 103 -11.44 1.31 15.14
CA ASP A 103 -12.52 1.59 14.20
C ASP A 103 -11.92 2.21 12.91
N PRO A 104 -12.04 1.54 11.76
CA PRO A 104 -11.53 2.08 10.50
C PRO A 104 -12.20 3.40 10.11
N ALA A 105 -13.44 3.66 10.56
CA ALA A 105 -14.13 4.93 10.33
C ALA A 105 -13.50 6.11 11.09
N ILE A 106 -12.74 5.83 12.15
CA ILE A 106 -11.94 6.83 12.89
C ILE A 106 -10.49 6.84 12.37
N ASN A 107 -9.89 5.67 12.22
CA ASN A 107 -8.47 5.53 11.93
C ASN A 107 -8.09 6.03 10.52
N ILE A 108 -8.83 5.61 9.49
CA ILE A 108 -8.51 5.92 8.09
C ILE A 108 -8.63 7.43 7.78
N PRO A 109 -9.68 8.16 8.18
CA PRO A 109 -9.73 9.61 7.97
C PRO A 109 -8.58 10.37 8.64
N LEU A 110 -8.18 9.97 9.86
CA LEU A 110 -7.05 10.58 10.56
C LEU A 110 -5.73 10.32 9.82
N GLY A 111 -5.47 9.07 9.44
CA GLY A 111 -4.25 8.69 8.73
C GLY A 111 -4.15 9.30 7.34
N ALA A 112 -5.26 9.35 6.60
CA ALA A 112 -5.32 9.96 5.28
C ALA A 112 -5.05 11.47 5.33
N TRP A 113 -5.66 12.17 6.31
CA TRP A 113 -5.34 13.58 6.54
C TRP A 113 -3.86 13.77 6.88
N TYR A 114 -3.30 12.94 7.76
CA TYR A 114 -1.91 13.04 8.15
C TYR A 114 -0.95 12.81 6.97
N LEU A 115 -1.24 11.82 6.13
CA LEU A 115 -0.47 11.58 4.92
C LEU A 115 -0.50 12.80 3.99
N ARG A 116 -1.66 13.41 3.77
CA ARG A 116 -1.79 14.64 2.99
C ARG A 116 -1.02 15.79 3.63
N TYR A 117 -1.12 15.96 4.93
CA TYR A 117 -0.37 16.96 5.67
C TYR A 117 1.15 16.82 5.43
N LEU A 118 1.66 15.60 5.50
CA LEU A 118 3.09 15.34 5.27
C LEU A 118 3.50 15.58 3.81
N ILE A 119 2.70 15.17 2.84
CA ILE A 119 2.94 15.47 1.43
C ILE A 119 3.01 16.99 1.20
N ASN A 120 2.13 17.74 1.80
CA ASN A 120 2.15 19.21 1.69
C ASN A 120 3.37 19.81 2.42
N LYS A 121 3.70 19.30 3.62
CA LYS A 121 4.85 19.76 4.41
C LYS A 121 6.18 19.59 3.64
N TYR A 122 6.32 18.51 2.90
CA TYR A 122 7.51 18.23 2.10
C TYR A 122 7.34 18.58 0.61
N HIS A 123 6.57 19.63 0.29
CA HIS A 123 6.44 20.22 -1.04
C HIS A 123 6.05 19.24 -2.16
N GLY A 124 5.34 18.16 -1.82
CA GLY A 124 4.93 17.11 -2.76
C GLY A 124 5.90 15.93 -2.85
N ASN A 125 7.05 15.98 -2.17
CA ASN A 125 7.99 14.86 -2.14
C ASN A 125 7.39 13.67 -1.39
N LEU A 126 7.09 12.60 -2.14
CA LEU A 126 6.43 11.43 -1.61
C LEU A 126 7.34 10.60 -0.71
N GLU A 127 8.61 10.48 -1.06
CA GLU A 127 9.62 9.72 -0.33
C GLU A 127 9.83 10.31 1.07
N LEU A 128 10.00 11.63 1.16
CA LEU A 128 10.11 12.34 2.43
C LEU A 128 8.83 12.27 3.26
N ALA A 129 7.67 12.38 2.61
CA ALA A 129 6.38 12.28 3.29
C ALA A 129 6.15 10.89 3.89
N LEU A 130 6.46 9.83 3.15
CA LEU A 130 6.36 8.45 3.61
C LEU A 130 7.40 8.15 4.70
N ALA A 131 8.63 8.64 4.55
CA ALA A 131 9.66 8.53 5.59
C ALA A 131 9.20 9.20 6.89
N ALA A 132 8.57 10.38 6.81
CA ALA A 132 8.05 11.09 7.96
C ALA A 132 6.80 10.44 8.57
N TYR A 133 6.01 9.74 7.76
CA TYR A 133 4.88 8.96 8.24
C TYR A 133 5.35 7.84 9.17
N ASN A 134 6.36 7.09 8.75
CA ASN A 134 6.90 5.95 9.49
C ASN A 134 7.88 6.37 10.60
N ALA A 135 8.90 7.17 10.28
CA ALA A 135 9.95 7.55 11.24
C ALA A 135 9.58 8.74 12.13
N GLY A 136 8.51 9.46 11.78
CA GLY A 136 8.16 10.73 12.41
C GLY A 136 8.85 11.94 11.76
N ARG A 137 8.06 13.03 11.62
CA ARG A 137 8.50 14.28 10.99
C ARG A 137 9.76 14.92 11.61
N GLY A 138 9.95 14.78 12.91
CA GLY A 138 11.11 15.34 13.57
C GLY A 138 12.44 14.71 13.11
N ASN A 139 12.46 13.41 12.87
CA ASN A 139 13.62 12.73 12.32
C ASN A 139 13.92 13.21 10.90
N VAL A 140 12.89 13.25 10.04
CA VAL A 140 13.06 13.69 8.64
C VAL A 140 13.49 15.15 8.56
N ASP A 141 12.92 16.06 9.36
CA ASP A 141 13.33 17.46 9.43
C ASP A 141 14.82 17.58 9.86
N THR A 142 15.26 16.70 10.75
CA THR A 142 16.67 16.62 11.16
C THR A 142 17.58 16.11 10.05
N TRP A 143 17.17 15.06 9.33
CA TRP A 143 17.94 14.49 8.21
C TRP A 143 18.08 15.48 7.07
N ILE A 144 17.00 16.20 6.70
CA ILE A 144 17.02 17.23 5.68
C ILE A 144 18.07 18.29 6.04
N ARG A 145 18.04 18.80 7.28
CA ARG A 145 18.96 19.85 7.74
C ARG A 145 20.40 19.37 7.80
N GLU A 146 20.65 18.19 8.39
CA GLU A 146 22.01 17.71 8.65
C GLU A 146 22.70 17.13 7.43
N LYS A 147 21.93 16.55 6.52
CA LYS A 147 22.43 15.92 5.29
C LYS A 147 22.26 16.81 4.05
N ASN A 148 21.68 18.01 4.20
CA ASN A 148 21.36 18.92 3.11
C ASN A 148 20.55 18.26 1.99
N TRP A 149 19.54 17.47 2.34
CA TRP A 149 18.69 16.83 1.35
C TRP A 149 17.88 17.87 0.56
N PRO A 150 17.82 17.78 -0.77
CA PRO A 150 17.06 18.71 -1.59
C PRO A 150 15.55 18.40 -1.53
N ASP A 151 14.73 19.35 -1.98
CA ASP A 151 13.27 19.19 -2.03
C ASP A 151 12.83 18.04 -2.96
N ASP A 152 13.63 17.69 -3.97
CA ASP A 152 13.43 16.58 -4.91
C ASP A 152 14.17 15.28 -4.49
N PHE A 153 14.44 15.14 -3.18
CA PHE A 153 15.09 13.95 -2.61
C PHE A 153 14.41 12.65 -3.09
N ASN A 154 15.21 11.70 -3.59
CA ASN A 154 14.76 10.41 -4.10
C ASN A 154 15.69 9.22 -3.78
N ASP A 155 16.68 9.43 -2.92
CA ASP A 155 17.64 8.40 -2.51
C ASP A 155 17.15 7.70 -1.23
N ILE A 156 16.28 6.69 -1.39
CA ILE A 156 15.71 5.94 -0.27
C ILE A 156 16.80 5.25 0.55
N ASP A 157 17.91 4.83 -0.07
CA ASP A 157 19.00 4.15 0.61
C ASP A 157 19.78 5.10 1.55
N ALA A 158 19.69 6.41 1.34
CA ALA A 158 20.25 7.42 2.23
C ALA A 158 19.45 7.62 3.54
N ILE A 159 18.22 7.11 3.64
CA ILE A 159 17.39 7.19 4.85
C ILE A 159 18.08 6.42 5.98
N PRO A 160 18.34 7.02 7.16
CA PRO A 160 19.14 6.39 8.22
C PRO A 160 18.52 5.14 8.86
N PHE A 161 17.20 4.99 8.81
CA PHE A 161 16.49 3.89 9.44
C PHE A 161 16.12 2.81 8.44
N PRO A 162 16.68 1.57 8.54
CA PRO A 162 16.39 0.48 7.63
C PRO A 162 14.91 0.10 7.57
N GLU A 163 14.19 0.19 8.70
CA GLU A 163 12.74 -0.03 8.74
C GLU A 163 12.00 0.99 7.86
N THR A 164 12.39 2.26 7.94
CA THR A 164 11.79 3.33 7.14
C THR A 164 12.14 3.21 5.66
N GLN A 165 13.38 2.81 5.32
CA GLN A 165 13.73 2.47 3.93
C GLN A 165 12.82 1.38 3.38
N GLY A 166 12.63 0.30 4.15
CA GLY A 166 11.75 -0.82 3.79
C GLY A 166 10.30 -0.38 3.62
N PHE A 167 9.80 0.47 4.53
CA PHE A 167 8.43 1.02 4.46
C PHE A 167 8.22 1.84 3.18
N VAL A 168 9.08 2.82 2.92
CA VAL A 168 8.99 3.70 1.74
C VAL A 168 9.03 2.88 0.45
N THR A 169 10.01 1.97 0.34
CA THR A 169 10.17 1.09 -0.82
C THR A 169 8.92 0.24 -1.08
N GLN A 170 8.36 -0.37 -0.02
CA GLN A 170 7.18 -1.23 -0.16
C GLN A 170 5.94 -0.45 -0.55
N VAL A 171 5.70 0.72 0.07
CA VAL A 171 4.53 1.56 -0.26
C VAL A 171 4.58 2.01 -1.72
N ILE A 172 5.73 2.49 -2.19
CA ILE A 172 5.88 2.93 -3.59
C ILE A 172 5.66 1.76 -4.55
N ARG A 173 6.25 0.59 -4.28
CA ARG A 173 6.09 -0.60 -5.11
C ARG A 173 4.62 -1.04 -5.19
N ILE A 174 3.95 -1.19 -4.05
CA ILE A 174 2.54 -1.63 -3.99
C ILE A 174 1.63 -0.62 -4.68
N LYS A 175 1.84 0.68 -4.45
CA LYS A 175 1.10 1.75 -5.14
C LYS A 175 1.18 1.59 -6.66
N GLU A 176 2.36 1.37 -7.23
CA GLU A 176 2.54 1.22 -8.68
C GLU A 176 1.92 -0.10 -9.21
N GLU A 177 2.00 -1.18 -8.44
CA GLU A 177 1.34 -2.45 -8.77
C GLU A 177 -0.19 -2.31 -8.80
N LEU A 178 -0.78 -1.65 -7.80
CA LEU A 178 -2.22 -1.36 -7.74
C LEU A 178 -2.66 -0.48 -8.92
N LYS A 179 -1.89 0.57 -9.22
CA LYS A 179 -2.18 1.45 -10.35
C LYS A 179 -2.23 0.68 -11.66
N LYS A 180 -1.23 -0.15 -11.94
CA LYS A 180 -1.21 -1.02 -13.14
C LYS A 180 -2.40 -1.98 -13.18
N LYS A 181 -2.76 -2.59 -12.04
CA LYS A 181 -3.92 -3.49 -11.93
C LYS A 181 -5.22 -2.76 -12.27
N HIS A 182 -5.44 -1.57 -11.74
CA HIS A 182 -6.63 -0.77 -12.01
C HIS A 182 -6.69 -0.31 -13.47
N GLU A 183 -5.58 0.09 -14.09
CA GLU A 183 -5.52 0.43 -15.50
C GLU A 183 -5.92 -0.75 -16.40
N ILE A 184 -5.37 -1.94 -16.12
CA ILE A 184 -5.73 -3.16 -16.87
C ILE A 184 -7.21 -3.50 -16.70
N GLN A 185 -7.76 -3.40 -15.49
CA GLN A 185 -9.18 -3.64 -15.25
C GLN A 185 -10.08 -2.66 -16.01
N LYS A 186 -9.71 -1.38 -16.02
CA LYS A 186 -10.42 -0.32 -16.75
C LYS A 186 -10.42 -0.60 -18.25
N LEU A 187 -9.29 -0.99 -18.83
CA LEU A 187 -9.19 -1.35 -20.24
C LEU A 187 -10.06 -2.55 -20.59
N LYS A 188 -10.03 -3.61 -19.76
CA LYS A 188 -10.88 -4.79 -19.95
C LYS A 188 -12.38 -4.45 -19.91
N ALA A 189 -12.79 -3.61 -18.96
CA ALA A 189 -14.17 -3.16 -18.84
C ALA A 189 -14.62 -2.34 -20.06
N GLN A 190 -13.77 -1.46 -20.58
CA GLN A 190 -14.04 -0.70 -21.80
C GLN A 190 -14.16 -1.61 -23.03
N GLN A 191 -13.29 -2.59 -23.20
CA GLN A 191 -13.37 -3.56 -24.29
C GLN A 191 -14.66 -4.39 -24.23
N ALA A 192 -15.06 -4.84 -23.04
CA ALA A 192 -16.29 -5.57 -22.85
C ALA A 192 -17.54 -4.74 -23.23
N SER A 193 -17.57 -3.46 -22.85
CA SER A 193 -18.69 -2.56 -23.19
C SER A 193 -18.80 -2.31 -24.70
N VAL A 194 -17.66 -2.13 -25.40
CA VAL A 194 -17.65 -1.96 -26.86
C VAL A 194 -18.13 -3.22 -27.58
N ALA A 195 -17.72 -4.39 -27.10
CA ALA A 195 -18.16 -5.67 -27.66
C ALA A 195 -19.70 -5.90 -27.55
N GLN A 196 -20.30 -5.46 -26.43
CA GLN A 196 -21.74 -5.54 -26.21
C GLN A 196 -22.52 -4.61 -27.14
N VAL A 197 -22.06 -3.38 -27.35
CA VAL A 197 -22.70 -2.41 -28.27
C VAL A 197 -22.66 -2.93 -29.72
N GLY A 198 -21.55 -3.50 -30.18
CA GLY A 198 -21.42 -4.06 -31.53
C GLY A 198 -22.27 -5.31 -31.79
N HIS A 199 -22.75 -5.97 -30.74
CA HIS A 199 -23.63 -7.15 -30.87
C HIS A 199 -25.12 -6.77 -30.97
N THR A 200 -25.52 -5.66 -30.32
CA THR A 200 -26.91 -5.16 -30.40
C THR A 200 -27.23 -4.53 -31.75
N ASP A 201 -26.29 -3.87 -32.43
CA ASP A 201 -26.50 -3.26 -33.74
C ASP A 201 -26.67 -4.30 -34.87
N LYS A 202 -26.15 -5.50 -34.71
CA LYS A 202 -26.34 -6.59 -35.71
C LYS A 202 -27.72 -7.24 -35.68
N ASN A 203 -28.38 -7.24 -34.53
CA ASN A 203 -29.70 -7.82 -34.36
C ASN A 203 -30.85 -6.89 -34.76
N THR A 204 -30.60 -5.60 -34.95
CA THR A 204 -31.64 -4.63 -35.34
C THR A 204 -31.76 -4.43 -36.86
N LYS A 205 -30.85 -5.05 -37.65
CA LYS A 205 -30.88 -4.97 -39.14
C LYS A 205 -31.48 -6.15 -39.85
N VAL A 206 -32.11 -7.09 -39.15
CA VAL A 206 -32.81 -8.25 -39.73
C VAL A 206 -34.25 -8.27 -39.19
N GLY A 207 -35.02 -7.31 -39.62
CA GLY A 207 -36.45 -7.20 -39.39
C GLY A 207 -37.09 -6.45 -40.53
#